data_fab1a75e24aa2e920027927894afd7a0
#
_entry.id   fab1a75e24aa2e920027927894afd7a0
#
_cell.length_a   1.000
_cell.length_b   1.000
_cell.length_c   1.000
_cell.angle_alpha   90.00
_cell.angle_beta   90.00
_cell.angle_gamma   90.00
#
_symmetry.space_group_name_H-M   'P 1'
#
loop_
_entity.id
_entity.type
_entity.pdbx_description
1 polymer ?
#
loop_
_entity_poly.entity_id
_entity_poly.type
_entity_poly.pdbx_seq_one_letter_code
_entity_poly.pdbx_strand_id
1 'polypeptide(L)'
;MDKYFTKLSNIFLKNNINMYISQEISDKFYLLSQLLVEENNKYNLTAIKDSELILPLHFADCLIGAECFPEGASVIDVGCGAGFPSLPLAIARGDLKITAMDATEKKLGFIEKACSELGLKNVKTLVGRAEEYGKNGTHREKYDVACARAVSRLNILSELCLPFVKVGGKFVAMKGAMGREEYEEAAGGIKKLGGGNVEIYDKKLYVNENEMQDRVFVVVEKGEKTPDSYPRMYSKIKNKPL
;
A
#
# COMPACT_ATOMS: atom_id res chain seq x y z
N MET A 1 0.93 -20.21 -19.29
CA MET A 1 -0.07 -19.96 -18.24
C MET A 1 -0.01 -21.01 -17.12
N ASP A 2 -0.07 -22.30 -17.39
CA ASP A 2 -0.06 -23.34 -16.33
C ASP A 2 1.11 -23.26 -15.35
N LYS A 3 2.32 -22.98 -15.86
CA LYS A 3 3.50 -22.81 -14.99
C LYS A 3 3.39 -21.58 -14.06
N TYR A 4 2.80 -20.49 -14.54
CA TYR A 4 2.64 -19.29 -13.69
C TYR A 4 1.57 -19.51 -12.63
N PHE A 5 0.45 -20.13 -12.98
CA PHE A 5 -0.59 -20.51 -12.02
C PHE A 5 -0.05 -21.42 -10.92
N THR A 6 0.74 -22.44 -11.28
CA THR A 6 1.39 -23.33 -10.31
C THR A 6 2.33 -22.54 -9.38
N LYS A 7 3.15 -21.65 -9.95
CA LYS A 7 4.06 -20.80 -9.17
C LYS A 7 3.30 -19.88 -8.23
N LEU A 8 2.26 -19.19 -8.73
CA LEU A 8 1.41 -18.32 -7.91
C LEU A 8 0.77 -19.11 -6.76
N SER A 9 0.18 -20.27 -7.07
CA SER A 9 -0.46 -21.12 -6.06
C SER A 9 0.50 -21.53 -4.94
N ASN A 10 1.72 -21.93 -5.30
CA ASN A 10 2.74 -22.28 -4.32
C ASN A 10 3.13 -21.11 -3.41
N ILE A 11 3.37 -19.93 -3.99
CA ILE A 11 3.72 -18.73 -3.22
C ILE A 11 2.55 -18.30 -2.33
N PHE A 12 1.32 -18.31 -2.86
CA PHE A 12 0.14 -17.87 -2.11
C PHE A 12 -0.21 -18.83 -0.96
N LEU A 13 -0.09 -20.15 -1.18
CA LEU A 13 -0.26 -21.16 -0.12
C LEU A 13 0.76 -20.95 1.01
N LYS A 14 2.05 -20.78 0.68
CA LYS A 14 3.09 -20.55 1.69
C LYS A 14 2.86 -19.27 2.52
N ASN A 15 2.28 -18.26 1.90
CA ASN A 15 2.01 -16.99 2.54
C ASN A 15 0.61 -16.89 3.19
N ASN A 16 -0.16 -17.98 3.26
CA ASN A 16 -1.50 -18.06 3.83
C ASN A 16 -2.49 -17.06 3.18
N ILE A 17 -2.35 -16.84 1.87
CA ILE A 17 -3.23 -16.00 1.05
C ILE A 17 -3.92 -16.82 -0.05
N ASN A 18 -4.14 -18.10 0.22
CA ASN A 18 -4.73 -19.08 -0.69
C ASN A 18 -6.18 -18.76 -1.10
N MET A 19 -6.91 -17.93 -0.34
CA MET A 19 -8.24 -17.45 -0.70
C MET A 19 -8.22 -16.63 -2.01
N TYR A 20 -7.07 -16.13 -2.44
CA TYR A 20 -6.91 -15.38 -3.70
C TYR A 20 -6.40 -16.25 -4.87
N ILE A 21 -6.36 -17.59 -4.72
CA ILE A 21 -5.95 -18.50 -5.80
C ILE A 21 -7.14 -18.76 -6.71
N SER A 22 -7.09 -18.19 -7.91
CA SER A 22 -8.00 -18.50 -9.01
C SER A 22 -7.31 -18.28 -10.35
N GLN A 23 -7.81 -18.88 -11.41
CA GLN A 23 -7.23 -18.70 -12.74
C GLN A 23 -7.32 -17.23 -13.18
N GLU A 24 -8.45 -16.57 -12.95
CA GLU A 24 -8.65 -15.16 -13.28
C GLU A 24 -7.61 -14.26 -12.59
N ILE A 25 -7.40 -14.45 -11.28
CA ILE A 25 -6.42 -13.66 -10.51
C ILE A 25 -5.01 -13.96 -11.00
N SER A 26 -4.69 -15.22 -11.29
CA SER A 26 -3.40 -15.61 -11.83
C SER A 26 -3.10 -14.97 -13.18
N ASP A 27 -4.08 -14.96 -14.08
CA ASP A 27 -3.93 -14.36 -15.41
C ASP A 27 -3.71 -12.84 -15.31
N LYS A 28 -4.43 -12.16 -14.41
CA LYS A 28 -4.22 -10.73 -14.14
C LYS A 28 -2.82 -10.45 -13.55
N PHE A 29 -2.36 -11.24 -12.61
CA PHE A 29 -1.00 -11.07 -12.06
C PHE A 29 0.08 -11.42 -13.08
N TYR A 30 -0.13 -12.40 -13.93
CA TYR A 30 0.77 -12.68 -15.02
C TYR A 30 0.90 -11.47 -15.97
N LEU A 31 -0.22 -10.93 -16.42
CA LEU A 31 -0.24 -9.76 -17.30
C LEU A 31 0.38 -8.53 -16.60
N LEU A 32 0.07 -8.27 -15.33
CA LEU A 32 0.69 -7.19 -14.57
C LEU A 32 2.22 -7.35 -14.48
N SER A 33 2.71 -8.58 -14.30
CA SER A 33 4.15 -8.83 -14.26
C SER A 33 4.83 -8.51 -15.59
N GLN A 34 4.20 -8.84 -16.72
CA GLN A 34 4.72 -8.53 -18.06
C GLN A 34 4.76 -7.01 -18.31
N LEU A 35 3.65 -6.32 -17.99
CA LEU A 35 3.57 -4.86 -18.10
C LEU A 35 4.62 -4.16 -17.22
N LEU A 36 4.80 -4.63 -15.99
CA LEU A 36 5.78 -4.06 -15.06
C LEU A 36 7.21 -4.22 -15.59
N VAL A 37 7.59 -5.40 -16.10
CA VAL A 37 8.92 -5.64 -16.67
C VAL A 37 9.16 -4.74 -17.88
N GLU A 38 8.18 -4.65 -18.80
CA GLU A 38 8.27 -3.81 -20.00
C GLU A 38 8.47 -2.33 -19.62
N GLU A 39 7.62 -1.79 -18.75
CA GLU A 39 7.66 -0.37 -18.40
C GLU A 39 8.82 -0.03 -17.47
N ASN A 40 9.27 -0.97 -16.61
CA ASN A 40 10.42 -0.74 -15.74
C ASN A 40 11.72 -0.53 -16.52
N ASN A 41 11.85 -1.16 -17.71
CA ASN A 41 12.99 -0.94 -18.61
C ASN A 41 13.02 0.48 -19.18
N LYS A 42 11.87 1.16 -19.25
CA LYS A 42 11.75 2.52 -19.78
C LYS A 42 11.90 3.60 -18.69
N TYR A 43 11.35 3.33 -17.49
CA TYR A 43 11.11 4.39 -16.50
C TYR A 43 11.65 4.12 -15.10
N ASN A 44 12.33 2.99 -14.84
CA ASN A 44 12.80 2.59 -13.50
C ASN A 44 11.68 2.69 -12.43
N LEU A 45 10.54 2.07 -12.69
CA LEU A 45 9.37 2.08 -11.81
C LEU A 45 9.61 1.38 -10.47
N THR A 46 10.44 0.33 -10.48
CA THR A 46 10.79 -0.46 -9.29
C THR A 46 12.26 -0.86 -9.30
N ALA A 47 12.83 -1.03 -8.10
CA ALA A 47 14.18 -1.55 -7.91
C ALA A 47 14.27 -3.07 -8.18
N ILE A 48 13.16 -3.81 -8.15
CA ILE A 48 13.11 -5.25 -8.41
C ILE A 48 13.15 -5.46 -9.92
N LYS A 49 14.30 -5.90 -10.42
CA LYS A 49 14.53 -6.17 -11.85
C LYS A 49 14.33 -7.64 -12.22
N ASP A 50 14.49 -8.54 -11.26
CA ASP A 50 14.29 -9.97 -11.47
C ASP A 50 12.79 -10.29 -11.51
N SER A 51 12.32 -10.74 -12.67
CA SER A 51 10.92 -11.11 -12.90
C SER A 51 10.45 -12.24 -11.98
N GLU A 52 11.36 -13.13 -11.53
CA GLU A 52 11.03 -14.21 -10.61
C GLU A 52 10.65 -13.69 -9.21
N LEU A 53 11.18 -12.53 -8.82
CA LEU A 53 10.94 -11.90 -7.52
C LEU A 53 9.72 -10.98 -7.49
N ILE A 54 9.13 -10.64 -8.65
CA ILE A 54 7.94 -9.78 -8.72
C ILE A 54 6.78 -10.39 -7.94
N LEU A 55 6.52 -11.68 -8.18
CA LEU A 55 5.38 -12.37 -7.54
C LEU A 55 5.49 -12.38 -6.01
N PRO A 56 6.60 -12.82 -5.39
CA PRO A 56 6.72 -12.80 -3.93
C PRO A 56 6.89 -11.39 -3.35
N LEU A 57 7.81 -10.58 -3.87
CA LEU A 57 8.21 -9.31 -3.25
C LEU A 57 7.29 -8.11 -3.59
N HIS A 58 6.46 -8.23 -4.63
CA HIS A 58 5.46 -7.22 -4.92
C HIS A 58 4.06 -7.72 -4.65
N PHE A 59 3.62 -8.85 -5.25
CA PHE A 59 2.22 -9.24 -5.19
C PHE A 59 1.86 -9.89 -3.85
N ALA A 60 2.56 -10.96 -3.45
CA ALA A 60 2.31 -11.60 -2.17
C ALA A 60 2.56 -10.65 -0.98
N ASP A 61 3.64 -9.85 -1.03
CA ASP A 61 3.97 -8.83 -0.01
C ASP A 61 2.83 -7.82 0.23
N CYS A 62 2.10 -7.45 -0.82
CA CYS A 62 0.93 -6.57 -0.70
C CYS A 62 -0.29 -7.29 -0.12
N LEU A 63 -0.42 -8.61 -0.32
CA LEU A 63 -1.62 -9.36 0.03
C LEU A 63 -1.57 -10.02 1.40
N ILE A 64 -0.38 -10.25 1.99
CA ILE A 64 -0.26 -10.88 3.34
C ILE A 64 -0.88 -10.03 4.47
N GLY A 65 -1.25 -8.78 4.20
CA GLY A 65 -1.96 -7.88 5.12
C GLY A 65 -3.32 -7.45 4.59
N ALA A 66 -3.88 -8.14 3.59
CA ALA A 66 -5.13 -7.75 2.96
C ALA A 66 -6.35 -7.84 3.92
N GLU A 67 -6.25 -8.62 5.01
CA GLU A 67 -7.24 -8.65 6.09
C GLU A 67 -7.34 -7.34 6.88
N CYS A 68 -6.32 -6.47 6.83
CA CYS A 68 -6.39 -5.15 7.47
C CYS A 68 -7.34 -4.17 6.77
N PHE A 69 -7.83 -4.54 5.57
CA PHE A 69 -8.73 -3.71 4.77
C PHE A 69 -10.18 -4.22 4.89
N PRO A 70 -11.09 -3.46 5.53
CA PRO A 70 -12.51 -3.84 5.65
C PRO A 70 -13.16 -4.04 4.27
N GLU A 71 -14.20 -4.89 4.22
CA GLU A 71 -14.96 -5.13 3.00
C GLU A 71 -15.60 -3.84 2.47
N GLY A 72 -15.51 -3.63 1.16
CA GLY A 72 -16.06 -2.46 0.48
C GLY A 72 -15.40 -1.13 0.79
N ALA A 73 -14.29 -1.12 1.54
CA ALA A 73 -13.63 0.09 2.00
C ALA A 73 -13.17 1.01 0.87
N SER A 74 -13.32 2.32 1.11
CA SER A 74 -12.62 3.36 0.35
C SER A 74 -11.19 3.49 0.86
N VAL A 75 -10.21 3.27 -0.03
CA VAL A 75 -8.78 3.22 0.31
C VAL A 75 -8.04 4.33 -0.41
N ILE A 76 -7.12 5.03 0.27
CA ILE A 76 -6.11 5.86 -0.37
C ILE A 76 -4.72 5.25 -0.10
N ASP A 77 -3.98 4.98 -1.19
CA ASP A 77 -2.60 4.51 -1.15
C ASP A 77 -1.67 5.71 -1.34
N VAL A 78 -1.02 6.14 -0.26
CA VAL A 78 -0.20 7.36 -0.23
C VAL A 78 1.23 7.06 -0.64
N GLY A 79 1.65 7.61 -1.78
CA GLY A 79 2.95 7.31 -2.37
C GLY A 79 2.96 5.94 -3.03
N CYS A 80 1.93 5.60 -3.78
CA CYS A 80 1.70 4.29 -4.37
C CYS A 80 2.80 3.81 -5.33
N GLY A 81 3.67 4.70 -5.79
CA GLY A 81 4.73 4.35 -6.72
C GLY A 81 4.19 3.73 -8.02
N ALA A 82 4.68 2.56 -8.35
CA ALA A 82 4.20 1.78 -9.50
C ALA A 82 2.91 0.98 -9.18
N GLY A 83 2.11 1.45 -8.21
CA GLY A 83 0.83 0.84 -7.86
C GLY A 83 0.91 -0.29 -6.83
N PHE A 84 1.83 -0.21 -5.87
CA PHE A 84 1.99 -1.18 -4.80
C PHE A 84 1.78 -0.54 -3.41
N PRO A 85 0.69 -0.89 -2.68
CA PRO A 85 -0.16 -2.07 -2.82
C PRO A 85 -1.40 -1.92 -3.73
N SER A 86 -1.68 -0.79 -4.34
CA SER A 86 -2.94 -0.51 -5.06
C SER A 86 -3.35 -1.58 -6.06
N LEU A 87 -2.46 -1.95 -7.01
CA LEU A 87 -2.82 -2.91 -8.08
C LEU A 87 -3.02 -4.33 -7.56
N PRO A 88 -2.13 -4.91 -6.71
CA PRO A 88 -2.39 -6.23 -6.14
C PRO A 88 -3.68 -6.29 -5.32
N LEU A 89 -3.96 -5.27 -4.51
CA LEU A 89 -5.21 -5.20 -3.76
C LEU A 89 -6.42 -5.10 -4.70
N ALA A 90 -6.35 -4.28 -5.76
CA ALA A 90 -7.44 -4.15 -6.72
C ALA A 90 -7.76 -5.45 -7.46
N ILE A 91 -6.74 -6.26 -7.77
CA ILE A 91 -6.89 -7.55 -8.43
C ILE A 91 -7.55 -8.57 -7.49
N ALA A 92 -7.03 -8.66 -6.25
CA ALA A 92 -7.46 -9.68 -5.28
C ALA A 92 -8.76 -9.30 -4.53
N ARG A 93 -8.99 -8.00 -4.35
CA ARG A 93 -10.08 -7.40 -3.56
C ARG A 93 -10.87 -6.43 -4.44
N GLY A 94 -11.62 -6.98 -5.39
CA GLY A 94 -12.48 -6.21 -6.30
C GLY A 94 -13.58 -5.38 -5.60
N ASP A 95 -13.83 -5.65 -4.33
CA ASP A 95 -14.75 -4.91 -3.46
C ASP A 95 -14.18 -3.54 -3.01
N LEU A 96 -12.86 -3.37 -2.94
CA LEU A 96 -12.23 -2.13 -2.49
C LEU A 96 -12.35 -1.02 -3.55
N LYS A 97 -12.46 0.22 -3.10
CA LYS A 97 -12.45 1.43 -3.95
C LYS A 97 -11.15 2.18 -3.69
N ILE A 98 -10.17 2.01 -4.57
CA ILE A 98 -8.79 2.45 -4.34
C ILE A 98 -8.51 3.76 -5.05
N THR A 99 -7.92 4.72 -4.33
CA THR A 99 -7.31 5.93 -4.87
C THR A 99 -5.80 5.79 -4.74
N ALA A 100 -5.10 5.57 -5.86
CA ALA A 100 -3.65 5.48 -5.93
C ALA A 100 -3.06 6.89 -6.08
N MET A 101 -2.32 7.35 -5.06
CA MET A 101 -1.78 8.70 -5.01
C MET A 101 -0.26 8.70 -5.07
N ASP A 102 0.32 9.47 -5.98
CA ASP A 102 1.77 9.76 -6.06
C ASP A 102 2.00 11.17 -6.61
N ALA A 103 3.14 11.79 -6.25
CA ALA A 103 3.53 13.08 -6.80
C ALA A 103 4.10 12.97 -8.22
N THR A 104 4.37 11.77 -8.71
CA THR A 104 5.03 11.48 -9.98
C THR A 104 4.01 11.00 -11.02
N GLU A 105 3.60 11.87 -11.92
CA GLU A 105 2.60 11.62 -12.96
C GLU A 105 2.92 10.38 -13.82
N LYS A 106 4.20 10.18 -14.19
CA LYS A 106 4.62 9.01 -14.98
C LYS A 106 4.30 7.67 -14.31
N LYS A 107 4.40 7.60 -12.97
CA LYS A 107 4.06 6.39 -12.22
C LYS A 107 2.56 6.12 -12.26
N LEU A 108 1.76 7.16 -12.16
CA LEU A 108 0.30 7.06 -12.25
C LEU A 108 -0.15 6.68 -13.65
N GLY A 109 0.50 7.20 -14.70
CA GLY A 109 0.26 6.77 -16.09
C GLY A 109 0.48 5.25 -16.29
N PHE A 110 1.47 4.65 -15.61
CA PHE A 110 1.62 3.19 -15.59
C PHE A 110 0.42 2.49 -14.93
N ILE A 111 -0.06 3.02 -13.80
CA ILE A 111 -1.22 2.45 -13.09
C ILE A 111 -2.47 2.52 -13.98
N GLU A 112 -2.71 3.64 -14.66
CA GLU A 112 -3.83 3.80 -15.58
C GLU A 112 -3.76 2.82 -16.74
N LYS A 113 -2.58 2.66 -17.36
CA LYS A 113 -2.34 1.65 -18.39
C LYS A 113 -2.63 0.24 -17.86
N ALA A 114 -2.07 -0.11 -16.70
CA ALA A 114 -2.29 -1.42 -16.10
C ALA A 114 -3.78 -1.66 -15.77
N CYS A 115 -4.50 -0.68 -15.23
CA CYS A 115 -5.93 -0.78 -14.98
C CYS A 115 -6.74 -1.03 -16.27
N SER A 116 -6.41 -0.34 -17.35
CA SER A 116 -7.04 -0.53 -18.66
C SER A 116 -6.82 -1.95 -19.19
N GLU A 117 -5.58 -2.41 -19.21
CA GLU A 117 -5.21 -3.73 -19.73
C GLU A 117 -5.78 -4.90 -18.89
N LEU A 118 -5.86 -4.71 -17.57
CA LEU A 118 -6.38 -5.70 -16.62
C LEU A 118 -7.91 -5.62 -16.44
N GLY A 119 -8.57 -4.63 -17.01
CA GLY A 119 -10.01 -4.40 -16.84
C GLY A 119 -10.41 -4.01 -15.41
N LEU A 120 -9.51 -3.38 -14.64
CA LEU A 120 -9.79 -2.94 -13.27
C LEU A 120 -10.58 -1.63 -13.28
N LYS A 121 -11.75 -1.64 -12.63
CA LYS A 121 -12.66 -0.48 -12.54
C LYS A 121 -12.70 0.15 -11.14
N ASN A 122 -11.99 -0.44 -10.21
CA ASN A 122 -12.00 -0.08 -8.79
C ASN A 122 -10.77 0.73 -8.35
N VAL A 123 -9.96 1.23 -9.29
CA VAL A 123 -8.80 2.09 -9.03
C VAL A 123 -8.98 3.44 -9.71
N LYS A 124 -8.64 4.52 -8.99
CA LYS A 124 -8.50 5.89 -9.51
C LYS A 124 -7.12 6.40 -9.17
N THR A 125 -6.55 7.23 -10.02
CA THR A 125 -5.27 7.90 -9.79
C THR A 125 -5.48 9.30 -9.25
N LEU A 126 -4.54 9.78 -8.42
CA LEU A 126 -4.52 11.13 -7.87
C LEU A 126 -3.09 11.68 -7.88
N VAL A 127 -2.80 12.60 -8.81
CA VAL A 127 -1.49 13.25 -8.91
C VAL A 127 -1.39 14.36 -7.88
N GLY A 128 -0.36 14.34 -7.04
CA GLY A 128 -0.05 15.44 -6.12
C GLY A 128 0.64 15.03 -4.83
N ARG A 129 0.84 16.00 -3.96
CA ARG A 129 1.52 15.84 -2.68
C ARG A 129 0.52 15.53 -1.56
N ALA A 130 0.88 14.56 -0.71
CA ALA A 130 0.03 14.12 0.39
C ALA A 130 -0.26 15.25 1.39
N GLU A 131 0.74 16.07 1.70
CA GLU A 131 0.59 17.22 2.61
C GLU A 131 -0.34 18.32 2.07
N GLU A 132 -0.49 18.43 0.75
CA GLU A 132 -1.40 19.39 0.13
C GLU A 132 -2.83 18.87 0.16
N TYR A 133 -3.04 17.63 -0.30
CA TYR A 133 -4.37 17.00 -0.33
C TYR A 133 -4.90 16.66 1.07
N GLY A 134 -4.01 16.34 2.03
CA GLY A 134 -4.39 16.10 3.43
C GLY A 134 -4.95 17.35 4.14
N LYS A 135 -4.73 18.55 3.57
CA LYS A 135 -5.38 19.81 4.00
C LYS A 135 -6.66 20.13 3.25
N ASN A 136 -6.83 19.56 2.07
CA ASN A 136 -7.95 19.85 1.19
C ASN A 136 -9.21 19.10 1.64
N GLY A 137 -10.29 19.82 1.88
CA GLY A 137 -11.57 19.27 2.34
C GLY A 137 -12.18 18.20 1.42
N THR A 138 -11.73 18.10 0.16
CA THR A 138 -12.17 17.06 -0.77
C THR A 138 -11.63 15.67 -0.41
N HIS A 139 -10.42 15.59 0.14
CA HIS A 139 -9.76 14.33 0.47
C HIS A 139 -9.53 14.14 1.97
N ARG A 140 -9.45 15.23 2.74
CA ARG A 140 -9.23 15.18 4.18
C ARG A 140 -10.36 14.44 4.89
N GLU A 141 -9.98 13.41 5.69
CA GLU A 141 -10.91 12.60 6.50
C GLU A 141 -12.07 11.98 5.69
N LYS A 142 -11.78 11.48 4.47
CA LYS A 142 -12.77 10.92 3.55
C LYS A 142 -12.65 9.41 3.35
N TYR A 143 -11.51 8.83 3.69
CA TYR A 143 -11.24 7.42 3.39
C TYR A 143 -11.44 6.53 4.62
N ASP A 144 -11.94 5.31 4.38
CA ASP A 144 -12.02 4.27 5.40
C ASP A 144 -10.61 3.82 5.81
N VAL A 145 -9.72 3.73 4.82
CA VAL A 145 -8.34 3.32 5.02
C VAL A 145 -7.39 4.23 4.26
N ALA A 146 -6.34 4.72 4.92
CA ALA A 146 -5.13 5.16 4.25
C ALA A 146 -4.07 4.07 4.40
N CYS A 147 -3.37 3.75 3.33
CA CYS A 147 -2.25 2.81 3.41
C CYS A 147 -0.99 3.39 2.77
N ALA A 148 0.15 2.83 3.11
CA ALA A 148 1.42 3.13 2.44
C ALA A 148 2.41 1.99 2.60
N ARG A 149 3.22 1.76 1.56
CA ARG A 149 4.30 0.77 1.52
C ARG A 149 5.61 1.40 1.04
N ALA A 150 6.70 1.21 1.79
CA ALA A 150 8.06 1.62 1.40
C ALA A 150 8.26 3.12 1.06
N VAL A 151 7.45 4.02 1.62
CA VAL A 151 7.50 5.46 1.34
C VAL A 151 8.50 6.18 2.24
N SER A 152 8.40 6.00 3.57
CA SER A 152 9.19 6.72 4.57
C SER A 152 9.14 6.03 5.92
N ARG A 153 9.88 6.54 6.93
CA ARG A 153 9.74 6.12 8.33
C ARG A 153 8.35 6.44 8.87
N LEU A 154 7.89 5.68 9.85
CA LEU A 154 6.51 5.76 10.32
C LEU A 154 6.15 7.13 10.94
N ASN A 155 7.08 7.80 11.60
CA ASN A 155 6.88 9.14 12.17
C ASN A 155 6.60 10.22 11.09
N ILE A 156 7.20 10.10 9.90
CA ILE A 156 6.90 10.94 8.73
C ILE A 156 5.58 10.49 8.10
N LEU A 157 5.44 9.19 7.91
CA LEU A 157 4.32 8.59 7.18
C LEU A 157 2.99 8.81 7.88
N SER A 158 2.96 8.79 9.21
CA SER A 158 1.76 9.04 10.00
C SER A 158 1.16 10.42 9.73
N GLU A 159 2.00 11.46 9.61
CA GLU A 159 1.53 12.82 9.30
C GLU A 159 1.03 12.96 7.86
N LEU A 160 1.55 12.14 6.93
CA LEU A 160 1.11 12.13 5.54
C LEU A 160 -0.19 11.33 5.33
N CYS A 161 -0.46 10.32 6.16
CA CYS A 161 -1.56 9.38 5.94
C CYS A 161 -2.78 9.64 6.84
N LEU A 162 -2.59 9.89 8.15
CA LEU A 162 -3.70 10.06 9.10
C LEU A 162 -4.69 11.19 8.74
N PRO A 163 -4.27 12.30 8.11
CA PRO A 163 -5.20 13.34 7.69
C PRO A 163 -6.23 12.90 6.64
N PHE A 164 -6.00 11.81 5.91
CA PHE A 164 -6.95 11.27 4.94
C PHE A 164 -8.01 10.37 5.57
N VAL A 165 -7.70 9.79 6.73
CA VAL A 165 -8.53 8.78 7.39
C VAL A 165 -9.69 9.44 8.12
N LYS A 166 -10.92 9.02 7.87
CA LYS A 166 -12.10 9.43 8.64
C LYS A 166 -12.03 8.90 10.06
N VAL A 167 -12.67 9.56 11.03
CA VAL A 167 -12.81 9.03 12.39
C VAL A 167 -13.51 7.67 12.34
N GLY A 168 -12.96 6.68 13.05
CA GLY A 168 -13.36 5.27 13.00
C GLY A 168 -12.74 4.48 11.84
N GLY A 169 -12.00 5.13 10.93
CA GLY A 169 -11.21 4.46 9.89
C GLY A 169 -9.83 4.03 10.38
N LYS A 170 -8.99 3.53 9.47
CA LYS A 170 -7.68 2.95 9.81
C LYS A 170 -6.55 3.51 8.92
N PHE A 171 -5.38 3.70 9.52
CA PHE A 171 -4.14 3.84 8.78
C PHE A 171 -3.36 2.53 8.84
N VAL A 172 -3.03 1.96 7.69
CA VAL A 172 -2.31 0.69 7.53
C VAL A 172 -0.92 0.96 6.97
N ALA A 173 0.10 0.91 7.80
CA ALA A 173 1.49 1.05 7.39
C ALA A 173 2.12 -0.33 7.16
N MET A 174 2.55 -0.59 5.91
CA MET A 174 3.23 -1.82 5.53
C MET A 174 4.74 -1.63 5.68
N LYS A 175 5.34 -2.26 6.69
CA LYS A 175 6.72 -2.07 7.09
C LYS A 175 7.54 -3.35 6.97
N GLY A 176 8.87 -3.21 6.89
CA GLY A 176 9.83 -4.29 7.06
C GLY A 176 10.06 -4.62 8.54
N ALA A 177 11.12 -5.36 8.83
CA ALA A 177 11.47 -5.85 10.17
C ALA A 177 11.50 -4.77 11.26
N MET A 178 11.89 -3.54 10.91
CA MET A 178 12.00 -2.40 11.86
C MET A 178 10.66 -1.72 12.19
N GLY A 179 9.53 -2.30 11.78
CA GLY A 179 8.22 -1.64 11.94
C GLY A 179 7.81 -1.37 13.38
N ARG A 180 8.24 -2.21 14.33
CA ARG A 180 7.96 -2.03 15.76
C ARG A 180 8.74 -0.86 16.34
N GLU A 181 10.02 -0.80 16.08
CA GLU A 181 10.89 0.29 16.53
C GLU A 181 10.45 1.64 15.92
N GLU A 182 10.07 1.62 14.64
CA GLU A 182 9.50 2.81 14.00
C GLU A 182 8.19 3.26 14.67
N TYR A 183 7.37 2.32 15.15
CA TYR A 183 6.15 2.65 15.88
C TYR A 183 6.45 3.29 17.24
N GLU A 184 7.41 2.78 17.98
CA GLU A 184 7.79 3.37 19.28
C GLU A 184 8.22 4.84 19.12
N GLU A 185 8.98 5.14 18.05
CA GLU A 185 9.37 6.51 17.71
C GLU A 185 8.18 7.38 17.29
N ALA A 186 7.19 6.80 16.60
CA ALA A 186 6.06 7.52 16.00
C ALA A 186 4.84 7.66 16.94
N ALA A 187 4.78 6.90 18.04
CA ALA A 187 3.58 6.78 18.88
C ALA A 187 3.04 8.14 19.39
N GLY A 188 3.92 9.03 19.82
CA GLY A 188 3.56 10.38 20.24
C GLY A 188 2.95 11.22 19.12
N GLY A 189 3.53 11.13 17.92
CA GLY A 189 3.06 11.80 16.72
C GLY A 189 1.70 11.25 16.26
N ILE A 190 1.55 9.93 16.25
CA ILE A 190 0.29 9.24 15.91
C ILE A 190 -0.85 9.74 16.79
N LYS A 191 -0.65 9.76 18.12
CA LYS A 191 -1.65 10.28 19.06
C LYS A 191 -2.00 11.74 18.76
N LYS A 192 -1.01 12.57 18.51
CA LYS A 192 -1.18 14.00 18.20
C LYS A 192 -1.96 14.24 16.90
N LEU A 193 -1.91 13.30 15.97
CA LEU A 193 -2.62 13.34 14.69
C LEU A 193 -4.04 12.76 14.77
N GLY A 194 -4.50 12.38 15.97
CA GLY A 194 -5.82 11.79 16.20
C GLY A 194 -5.85 10.26 16.07
N GLY A 195 -4.68 9.61 16.08
CA GLY A 195 -4.60 8.15 16.17
C GLY A 195 -5.03 7.66 17.56
N GLY A 196 -5.84 6.61 17.58
CA GLY A 196 -6.36 5.94 18.78
C GLY A 196 -5.64 4.61 19.04
N ASN A 197 -6.41 3.52 19.05
CA ASN A 197 -5.86 2.17 19.25
C ASN A 197 -4.89 1.78 18.13
N VAL A 198 -3.85 1.03 18.48
CA VAL A 198 -2.84 0.56 17.52
C VAL A 198 -2.67 -0.94 17.68
N GLU A 199 -2.82 -1.65 16.58
CA GLU A 199 -2.56 -3.08 16.47
C GLU A 199 -1.31 -3.30 15.60
N ILE A 200 -0.43 -4.21 16.02
CA ILE A 200 0.79 -4.51 15.29
C ILE A 200 0.80 -6.01 14.97
N TYR A 201 0.81 -6.32 13.68
CA TYR A 201 0.84 -7.69 13.17
C TYR A 201 2.22 -8.03 12.61
N ASP A 202 2.90 -8.98 13.23
CA ASP A 202 4.11 -9.57 12.67
C ASP A 202 3.71 -10.63 11.65
N LYS A 203 4.25 -10.53 10.46
CA LYS A 203 4.03 -11.45 9.36
C LYS A 203 5.37 -11.94 8.82
N LYS A 204 5.35 -13.12 8.23
CA LYS A 204 6.47 -13.66 7.47
C LYS A 204 6.11 -13.66 6.00
N LEU A 205 6.94 -13.08 5.17
CA LEU A 205 6.85 -13.16 3.73
C LEU A 205 7.80 -14.27 3.23
N TYR A 206 7.26 -15.37 2.74
CA TYR A 206 8.03 -16.41 2.10
C TYR A 206 8.28 -16.05 0.65
N VAL A 207 9.54 -15.75 0.34
CA VAL A 207 10.00 -15.38 -1.01
C VAL A 207 10.16 -16.62 -1.89
N ASN A 208 10.75 -17.66 -1.32
CA ASN A 208 10.95 -18.99 -1.93
C ASN A 208 11.04 -20.06 -0.83
N GLU A 209 11.59 -21.24 -1.16
CA GLU A 209 11.70 -22.35 -0.20
C GLU A 209 12.69 -22.10 0.93
N ASN A 210 13.72 -21.29 0.66
CA ASN A 210 14.85 -21.08 1.55
C ASN A 210 14.92 -19.63 2.08
N GLU A 211 14.07 -18.74 1.61
CA GLU A 211 14.12 -17.31 1.95
C GLU A 211 12.78 -16.82 2.48
N MET A 212 12.85 -16.18 3.62
CA MET A 212 11.73 -15.56 4.30
C MET A 212 12.17 -14.19 4.83
N GLN A 213 11.27 -13.22 4.76
CA GLN A 213 11.50 -11.85 5.22
C GLN A 213 10.44 -11.45 6.25
N ASP A 214 10.86 -10.71 7.28
CA ASP A 214 9.93 -10.15 8.25
C ASP A 214 9.17 -8.98 7.67
N ARG A 215 7.86 -8.93 8.00
CA ARG A 215 6.96 -7.83 7.72
C ARG A 215 6.19 -7.46 8.97
N VAL A 216 5.99 -6.16 9.13
CA VAL A 216 5.22 -5.60 10.24
C VAL A 216 4.13 -4.70 9.67
N PHE A 217 2.88 -5.00 10.00
CA PHE A 217 1.75 -4.14 9.68
C PHE A 217 1.39 -3.36 10.94
N VAL A 218 1.55 -2.04 10.88
CA VAL A 218 1.10 -1.16 11.95
C VAL A 218 -0.24 -0.58 11.53
N VAL A 219 -1.29 -0.96 12.26
CA VAL A 219 -2.67 -0.56 11.99
C VAL A 219 -3.12 0.40 13.08
N VAL A 220 -3.31 1.66 12.71
CA VAL A 220 -3.73 2.73 13.62
C VAL A 220 -5.19 3.03 13.37
N GLU A 221 -6.04 2.85 14.38
CA GLU A 221 -7.42 3.34 14.35
C GLU A 221 -7.45 4.87 14.47
N LYS A 222 -8.27 5.53 13.66
CA LYS A 222 -8.49 6.97 13.76
C LYS A 222 -9.51 7.28 14.84
N GLY A 223 -9.05 7.65 16.02
CA GLY A 223 -9.91 7.96 17.19
C GLY A 223 -10.52 9.35 17.15
N GLU A 224 -9.77 10.34 16.68
CA GLU A 224 -10.16 11.75 16.69
C GLU A 224 -9.81 12.43 15.36
N LYS A 225 -10.39 13.61 15.10
CA LYS A 225 -10.00 14.43 13.94
C LYS A 225 -8.54 14.86 14.04
N THR A 226 -7.85 14.87 12.91
CA THR A 226 -6.52 15.47 12.83
C THR A 226 -6.64 17.00 13.02
N PRO A 227 -5.86 17.63 13.93
CA PRO A 227 -5.89 19.07 14.09
C PRO A 227 -5.56 19.81 12.78
N ASP A 228 -6.17 20.98 12.55
CA ASP A 228 -6.05 21.73 11.29
C ASP A 228 -4.63 22.22 10.97
N SER A 229 -3.76 22.29 12.01
CA SER A 229 -2.32 22.58 11.83
C SER A 229 -1.57 21.48 11.07
N TYR A 230 -2.16 20.28 10.93
CA TYR A 230 -1.58 19.13 10.23
C TYR A 230 -2.37 18.76 8.97
N PRO A 231 -1.70 18.19 7.97
CA PRO A 231 -0.25 17.98 7.87
C PRO A 231 0.51 19.30 7.71
N ARG A 232 1.75 19.32 8.18
CA ARG A 232 2.68 20.44 7.95
C ARG A 232 3.25 20.37 6.52
N MET A 233 3.96 21.40 6.09
CA MET A 233 4.75 21.36 4.86
C MET A 233 5.78 20.20 4.91
N TYR A 234 5.98 19.50 3.81
CA TYR A 234 6.85 18.31 3.75
C TYR A 234 8.26 18.55 4.29
N SER A 235 8.85 19.72 4.00
CA SER A 235 10.16 20.09 4.54
C SER A 235 10.20 20.10 6.07
N LYS A 236 9.13 20.56 6.72
CA LYS A 236 9.03 20.53 8.20
C LYS A 236 8.81 19.13 8.71
N ILE A 237 7.99 18.32 8.03
CA ILE A 237 7.75 16.92 8.38
C ILE A 237 9.06 16.15 8.35
N LYS A 238 9.83 16.28 7.26
CA LYS A 238 11.09 15.56 7.04
C LYS A 238 12.18 15.98 8.02
N ASN A 239 12.32 17.28 8.29
CA ASN A 239 13.42 17.78 9.13
C ASN A 239 13.14 17.65 10.63
N LYS A 240 11.88 17.62 11.03
CA LYS A 240 11.45 17.46 12.43
C LYS A 240 10.17 16.64 12.48
N PRO A 241 10.26 15.30 12.30
CA PRO A 241 9.11 14.40 12.45
C PRO A 241 8.45 14.55 13.83
N LEU A 242 7.17 14.15 13.93
CA LEU A 242 6.42 14.17 15.18
C LEU A 242 6.82 13.00 16.07
#